data_952d5e4a803cd06dd0acf7ec89b1b7b7
#
_entry.id   952d5e4a803cd06dd0acf7ec89b1b7b7
#
_cell.length_a   1.000
_cell.length_b   1.000
_cell.length_c   1.000
_cell.angle_alpha   90.00
_cell.angle_beta   90.00
_cell.angle_gamma   90.00
#
_symmetry.space_group_name_H-M   'P 1'
#
loop_
_entity.id
_entity.type
_entity.pdbx_description
1 polymer ?
#
loop_
_entity_poly.entity_id
_entity_poly.type
_entity_poly.pdbx_seq_one_letter_code
_entity_poly.pdbx_strand_id
1 'polypeptide(L)'
;RRGDVMLLINGMPVIHIELKRSKVDVSQATFQIKRYTHEGVFGNGIFKMVQIFVAMTPEETLYFANPGKEENFKPEFYFHWEDFNNTVIRDWRRIVSDLLSIPMAHQLIGYYTIADDKDKTLKVLRSYQYFAASKISDITHKTNWDTHQHRGGYVWHTTGSGKTMTSFKSAQLIANSGDADKVVFLLDRIELSVQSLDEYRGFAGEDEAIQDTQNTAILLSKLKSTDNDDRLIVT
;
A
#
# COMPACT_ATOMS: atom_id res chain seq x y z
N ARG A 1 -16.19 24.36 -10.14
CA ARG A 1 -16.43 22.91 -10.03
C ARG A 1 -16.51 22.54 -8.55
N ARG A 2 -17.38 21.66 -8.15
CA ARG A 2 -17.56 21.23 -6.76
C ARG A 2 -17.19 19.75 -6.68
N GLY A 3 -16.19 19.41 -5.85
CA GLY A 3 -16.03 18.08 -5.31
C GLY A 3 -16.80 17.99 -4.00
N ASP A 4 -17.19 16.79 -3.57
CA ASP A 4 -18.02 16.66 -2.37
C ASP A 4 -17.21 16.86 -1.09
N VAL A 5 -16.15 16.05 -0.88
CA VAL A 5 -15.27 16.15 0.29
C VAL A 5 -13.82 15.95 -0.11
N MET A 6 -12.92 16.68 0.53
CA MET A 6 -11.49 16.58 0.34
C MET A 6 -10.80 16.48 1.70
N LEU A 7 -10.02 15.42 1.93
CA LEU A 7 -9.15 15.35 3.10
C LEU A 7 -7.81 16.00 2.78
N LEU A 8 -7.36 16.84 3.69
CA LEU A 8 -6.12 17.58 3.57
C LEU A 8 -5.13 17.16 4.64
N ILE A 9 -3.87 17.03 4.27
CA ILE A 9 -2.74 16.93 5.21
C ILE A 9 -1.90 18.18 5.05
N ASN A 10 -1.79 18.96 6.11
CA ASN A 10 -1.09 20.25 6.11
C ASN A 10 -1.52 21.19 4.95
N GLY A 11 -2.82 21.18 4.62
CA GLY A 11 -3.38 22.00 3.55
C GLY A 11 -3.26 21.37 2.14
N MET A 12 -2.55 20.24 1.98
CA MET A 12 -2.44 19.52 0.72
C MET A 12 -3.57 18.51 0.57
N PRO A 13 -4.32 18.51 -0.55
CA PRO A 13 -5.38 17.54 -0.79
C PRO A 13 -4.76 16.16 -1.10
N VAL A 14 -5.11 15.17 -0.29
CA VAL A 14 -4.54 13.82 -0.41
C VAL A 14 -5.59 12.75 -0.71
N ILE A 15 -6.82 12.92 -0.23
CA ILE A 15 -7.93 12.00 -0.52
C ILE A 15 -9.13 12.80 -1.00
N HIS A 16 -9.70 12.41 -2.14
CA HIS A 16 -10.97 12.93 -2.63
C HIS A 16 -12.08 11.91 -2.40
N ILE A 17 -13.19 12.36 -1.81
CA ILE A 17 -14.36 11.53 -1.53
C ILE A 17 -15.53 12.05 -2.35
N GLU A 18 -16.09 11.19 -3.17
CA GLU A 18 -17.31 11.46 -3.94
C GLU A 18 -18.48 10.74 -3.30
N LEU A 19 -19.54 11.49 -2.97
CA LEU A 19 -20.69 10.99 -2.22
C LEU A 19 -21.90 10.80 -3.13
N LYS A 20 -22.64 9.73 -2.89
CA LYS A 20 -23.96 9.53 -3.47
C LYS A 20 -24.98 9.22 -2.38
N ARG A 21 -26.23 9.59 -2.62
CA ARG A 21 -27.34 9.32 -1.69
C ARG A 21 -27.62 7.82 -1.60
N SER A 22 -28.30 7.41 -0.54
CA SER A 22 -28.82 6.05 -0.37
C SER A 22 -29.58 5.55 -1.60
N LYS A 23 -29.48 4.26 -1.87
CA LYS A 23 -30.11 3.56 -3.03
C LYS A 23 -29.55 3.95 -4.41
N VAL A 24 -28.49 4.72 -4.48
CA VAL A 24 -27.74 4.96 -5.71
C VAL A 24 -26.56 4.01 -5.74
N ASP A 25 -26.32 3.37 -6.87
CA ASP A 25 -25.18 2.49 -7.06
C ASP A 25 -23.86 3.26 -6.89
N VAL A 26 -22.94 2.73 -6.13
CA VAL A 26 -21.63 3.37 -5.82
C VAL A 26 -20.80 3.60 -7.08
N SER A 27 -21.03 2.83 -8.15
CA SER A 27 -20.38 3.03 -9.45
C SER A 27 -20.64 4.41 -10.04
N GLN A 28 -21.75 5.06 -9.72
CA GLN A 28 -21.99 6.44 -10.17
C GLN A 28 -20.98 7.43 -9.56
N ALA A 29 -20.49 7.18 -8.36
CA ALA A 29 -19.42 7.97 -7.76
C ALA A 29 -18.08 7.69 -8.45
N THR A 30 -17.74 6.44 -8.75
CA THR A 30 -16.51 6.11 -9.48
C THR A 30 -16.52 6.69 -10.91
N PHE A 31 -17.65 6.65 -11.61
CA PHE A 31 -17.80 7.29 -12.93
C PHE A 31 -17.65 8.81 -12.85
N GLN A 32 -18.13 9.44 -11.77
CA GLN A 32 -17.97 10.87 -11.59
C GLN A 32 -16.53 11.26 -11.33
N ILE A 33 -15.80 10.50 -10.51
CA ILE A 33 -14.36 10.68 -10.28
C ILE A 33 -13.59 10.52 -11.61
N LYS A 34 -13.89 9.47 -12.39
CA LYS A 34 -13.28 9.25 -13.69
C LYS A 34 -13.52 10.43 -14.63
N ARG A 35 -14.76 10.95 -14.67
CA ARG A 35 -15.10 12.15 -15.46
C ARG A 35 -14.30 13.36 -15.04
N TYR A 36 -14.12 13.61 -13.74
CA TYR A 36 -13.28 14.70 -13.24
C TYR A 36 -11.82 14.56 -13.67
N THR A 37 -11.31 13.33 -13.70
CA THR A 37 -9.97 13.07 -14.24
C THR A 37 -9.89 13.38 -15.73
N HIS A 38 -10.86 12.95 -16.53
CA HIS A 38 -10.98 13.31 -17.95
C HIS A 38 -11.02 14.83 -18.18
N GLU A 39 -11.74 15.55 -17.33
CA GLU A 39 -11.84 17.02 -17.37
C GLU A 39 -10.57 17.73 -16.84
N GLY A 40 -9.52 16.98 -16.46
CA GLY A 40 -8.23 17.49 -15.99
C GLY A 40 -8.24 18.06 -14.57
N VAL A 41 -9.26 17.77 -13.74
CA VAL A 41 -9.35 18.27 -12.37
C VAL A 41 -8.17 17.79 -11.53
N PHE A 42 -7.82 16.51 -11.64
CA PHE A 42 -6.73 15.88 -10.88
C PHE A 42 -5.40 15.83 -11.65
N GLY A 43 -5.35 16.40 -12.84
CA GLY A 43 -4.13 16.45 -13.66
C GLY A 43 -3.30 17.72 -13.47
N ASN A 44 -3.91 18.79 -12.90
CA ASN A 44 -3.30 20.10 -12.82
C ASN A 44 -3.52 20.76 -11.45
N GLY A 45 -2.62 21.70 -11.11
CA GLY A 45 -2.71 22.47 -9.89
C GLY A 45 -2.57 21.62 -8.62
N ILE A 46 -3.11 22.12 -7.51
CA ILE A 46 -2.99 21.46 -6.20
C ILE A 46 -3.70 20.11 -6.13
N PHE A 47 -4.76 19.89 -6.90
CA PHE A 47 -5.51 18.63 -6.90
C PHE A 47 -4.75 17.47 -7.57
N LYS A 48 -3.64 17.74 -8.26
CA LYS A 48 -2.72 16.69 -8.71
C LYS A 48 -2.12 15.89 -7.55
N MET A 49 -2.13 16.45 -6.33
CA MET A 49 -1.60 15.80 -5.13
C MET A 49 -2.57 14.75 -4.53
N VAL A 50 -3.81 14.63 -5.05
CA VAL A 50 -4.75 13.61 -4.60
C VAL A 50 -4.21 12.22 -4.97
N GLN A 51 -3.95 11.41 -3.95
CA GLN A 51 -3.38 10.08 -4.09
C GLN A 51 -4.44 8.97 -4.05
N ILE A 52 -5.52 9.19 -3.32
CA ILE A 52 -6.58 8.19 -3.12
C ILE A 52 -7.93 8.79 -3.44
N PHE A 53 -8.74 7.99 -4.10
CA PHE A 53 -10.16 8.26 -4.35
C PHE A 53 -11.02 7.36 -3.49
N VAL A 54 -12.12 7.91 -3.00
CA VAL A 54 -13.16 7.19 -2.25
C VAL A 54 -14.51 7.49 -2.89
N ALA A 55 -15.21 6.46 -3.31
CA ALA A 55 -16.57 6.51 -3.79
C ALA A 55 -17.49 5.96 -2.70
N MET A 56 -18.47 6.74 -2.21
CA MET A 56 -19.22 6.38 -1.02
C MET A 56 -20.71 6.63 -1.17
N THR A 57 -21.49 5.66 -0.74
CA THR A 57 -22.90 5.77 -0.38
C THR A 57 -23.08 5.44 1.11
N PRO A 58 -24.26 5.65 1.72
CA PRO A 58 -24.47 5.20 3.09
C PRO A 58 -24.27 3.70 3.31
N GLU A 59 -24.44 2.88 2.27
CA GLU A 59 -24.45 1.42 2.32
C GLU A 59 -23.20 0.76 1.74
N GLU A 60 -22.38 1.51 0.99
CA GLU A 60 -21.23 0.95 0.27
C GLU A 60 -20.13 1.98 0.07
N THR A 61 -18.89 1.55 0.23
CA THR A 61 -17.71 2.38 -0.02
C THR A 61 -16.67 1.59 -0.81
N LEU A 62 -16.14 2.23 -1.85
CA LEU A 62 -14.97 1.77 -2.60
C LEU A 62 -13.84 2.77 -2.44
N TYR A 63 -12.62 2.28 -2.29
CA TYR A 63 -11.42 3.12 -2.32
C TYR A 63 -10.39 2.57 -3.32
N PHE A 64 -9.61 3.45 -3.90
CA PHE A 64 -8.57 3.09 -4.87
C PHE A 64 -7.53 4.20 -4.99
N ALA A 65 -6.32 3.83 -5.42
CA ALA A 65 -5.28 4.81 -5.70
C ALA A 65 -5.63 5.63 -6.94
N ASN A 66 -5.17 6.89 -6.97
CA ASN A 66 -5.32 7.74 -8.16
C ASN A 66 -4.53 7.12 -9.34
N PRO A 67 -5.19 6.67 -10.40
CA PRO A 67 -4.51 6.01 -11.51
C PRO A 67 -3.78 6.98 -12.44
N GLY A 68 -3.85 8.29 -12.17
CA GLY A 68 -3.21 9.36 -12.94
C GLY A 68 -3.88 9.66 -14.29
N LYS A 69 -4.26 8.65 -15.05
CA LYS A 69 -4.88 8.78 -16.37
C LYS A 69 -6.22 8.06 -16.42
N GLU A 70 -7.13 8.56 -17.27
CA GLU A 70 -8.48 7.99 -17.44
C GLU A 70 -8.46 6.52 -17.88
N GLU A 71 -7.55 6.14 -18.77
CA GLU A 71 -7.41 4.78 -19.29
C GLU A 71 -7.03 3.74 -18.22
N ASN A 72 -6.48 4.20 -17.10
CA ASN A 72 -6.06 3.35 -15.99
C ASN A 72 -7.16 3.13 -14.93
N PHE A 73 -8.36 3.71 -15.11
CA PHE A 73 -9.50 3.42 -14.24
C PHE A 73 -10.06 2.03 -14.54
N LYS A 74 -9.72 1.06 -13.69
CA LYS A 74 -10.10 -0.33 -13.85
C LYS A 74 -10.84 -0.81 -12.61
N PRO A 75 -12.07 -1.35 -12.73
CA PRO A 75 -12.88 -1.78 -11.58
C PRO A 75 -12.19 -2.82 -10.68
N GLU A 76 -11.29 -3.63 -11.24
CA GLU A 76 -10.50 -4.61 -10.47
C GLU A 76 -9.58 -3.99 -9.41
N PHE A 77 -9.32 -2.68 -9.50
CA PHE A 77 -8.54 -1.91 -8.52
C PHE A 77 -9.39 -1.09 -7.57
N TYR A 78 -10.71 -1.26 -7.58
CA TYR A 78 -11.61 -0.64 -6.61
C TYR A 78 -11.88 -1.61 -5.48
N PHE A 79 -11.53 -1.24 -4.26
CA PHE A 79 -11.53 -2.14 -3.12
C PHE A 79 -12.55 -1.72 -2.08
N HIS A 80 -13.21 -2.70 -1.45
CA HIS A 80 -13.90 -2.48 -0.21
C HIS A 80 -12.91 -2.46 0.95
N TRP A 81 -13.19 -1.63 1.96
CA TRP A 81 -12.49 -1.76 3.23
C TRP A 81 -13.12 -2.89 4.05
N GLU A 82 -12.30 -3.79 4.52
CA GLU A 82 -12.69 -4.96 5.30
C GLU A 82 -12.09 -4.86 6.70
N ASP A 83 -12.70 -5.52 7.66
CA ASP A 83 -12.13 -5.69 8.98
C ASP A 83 -11.03 -6.77 9.00
N PHE A 84 -10.45 -6.99 10.18
CA PHE A 84 -9.39 -7.99 10.36
C PHE A 84 -9.82 -9.43 10.00
N ASN A 85 -11.11 -9.72 9.98
CA ASN A 85 -11.68 -11.02 9.60
C ASN A 85 -12.08 -11.08 8.12
N ASN A 86 -11.67 -10.12 7.30
CA ASN A 86 -12.05 -9.96 5.90
C ASN A 86 -13.57 -9.78 5.70
N THR A 87 -14.23 -9.17 6.67
CA THR A 87 -15.66 -8.82 6.54
C THR A 87 -15.78 -7.40 6.00
N VAL A 88 -16.46 -7.25 4.87
CA VAL A 88 -16.66 -5.94 4.23
C VAL A 88 -17.43 -5.00 5.16
N ILE A 89 -16.87 -3.83 5.42
CA ILE A 89 -17.50 -2.76 6.20
C ILE A 89 -18.37 -1.94 5.26
N ARG A 90 -19.70 -2.03 5.45
CA ARG A 90 -20.69 -1.35 4.61
C ARG A 90 -21.18 -0.02 5.20
N ASP A 91 -21.23 0.09 6.54
CA ASP A 91 -21.68 1.32 7.20
C ASP A 91 -20.66 2.44 7.03
N TRP A 92 -21.08 3.53 6.40
CA TRP A 92 -20.25 4.69 6.18
C TRP A 92 -19.65 5.30 7.46
N ARG A 93 -20.34 5.19 8.60
CA ARG A 93 -19.84 5.70 9.89
C ARG A 93 -18.62 4.93 10.34
N ARG A 94 -18.63 3.61 10.16
CA ARG A 94 -17.46 2.76 10.42
C ARG A 94 -16.35 3.05 9.42
N ILE A 95 -16.66 3.25 8.15
CA ILE A 95 -15.63 3.66 7.15
C ILE A 95 -14.97 4.97 7.56
N VAL A 96 -15.73 5.96 8.03
CA VAL A 96 -15.17 7.24 8.48
C VAL A 96 -14.26 7.05 9.71
N SER A 97 -14.63 6.18 10.66
CA SER A 97 -13.82 5.91 11.84
C SER A 97 -12.61 5.03 11.56
N ASP A 98 -12.74 4.04 10.68
CA ASP A 98 -11.75 2.98 10.49
C ASP A 98 -10.76 3.31 9.35
N LEU A 99 -11.26 3.80 8.20
CA LEU A 99 -10.45 4.11 7.02
C LEU A 99 -10.08 5.61 6.90
N LEU A 100 -11.02 6.49 7.18
CA LEU A 100 -10.88 7.93 6.94
C LEU A 100 -10.56 8.73 8.23
N SER A 101 -10.36 8.06 9.35
CA SER A 101 -9.85 8.71 10.57
C SER A 101 -8.48 9.34 10.32
N ILE A 102 -8.16 10.41 11.03
CA ILE A 102 -6.88 11.11 10.86
C ILE A 102 -5.69 10.14 10.97
N PRO A 103 -5.58 9.25 11.99
CA PRO A 103 -4.46 8.34 12.08
C PRO A 103 -4.38 7.37 10.89
N MET A 104 -5.51 6.79 10.46
CA MET A 104 -5.52 5.82 9.38
C MET A 104 -5.29 6.46 8.02
N ALA A 105 -5.95 7.57 7.72
CA ALA A 105 -5.73 8.30 6.47
C ALA A 105 -4.27 8.73 6.32
N HIS A 106 -3.64 9.16 7.41
CA HIS A 106 -2.23 9.53 7.44
C HIS A 106 -1.32 8.31 7.17
N GLN A 107 -1.60 7.17 7.81
CA GLN A 107 -0.87 5.94 7.57
C GLN A 107 -1.04 5.44 6.13
N LEU A 108 -2.27 5.46 5.61
CA LEU A 108 -2.57 5.01 4.27
C LEU A 108 -1.78 5.79 3.22
N ILE A 109 -1.73 7.12 3.36
CA ILE A 109 -0.97 7.99 2.46
C ILE A 109 0.55 7.84 2.69
N GLY A 110 1.02 7.88 3.93
CA GLY A 110 2.45 7.91 4.24
C GLY A 110 3.16 6.56 4.13
N TYR A 111 2.45 5.47 4.44
CA TYR A 111 3.09 4.16 4.58
C TYR A 111 2.50 3.07 3.69
N TYR A 112 1.22 3.13 3.35
CA TYR A 112 0.52 2.03 2.67
C TYR A 112 0.06 2.36 1.24
N THR A 113 0.55 3.46 0.70
CA THR A 113 0.51 3.78 -0.74
C THR A 113 1.92 3.58 -1.31
N ILE A 114 2.00 3.03 -2.50
CA ILE A 114 3.24 2.72 -3.21
C ILE A 114 3.22 3.46 -4.55
N ALA A 115 4.27 4.22 -4.83
CA ALA A 115 4.52 4.74 -6.16
C ALA A 115 5.27 3.66 -6.95
N ASP A 116 4.59 3.00 -7.87
CA ASP A 116 5.21 1.98 -8.71
C ASP A 116 5.89 2.63 -9.90
N ASP A 117 7.19 2.59 -9.89
CA ASP A 117 8.02 3.23 -10.92
C ASP A 117 8.00 2.48 -12.25
N LYS A 118 7.76 1.18 -12.23
CA LYS A 118 7.62 0.34 -13.42
C LYS A 118 6.34 0.67 -14.19
N ASP A 119 5.22 0.73 -13.49
CA ASP A 119 3.90 1.00 -14.08
C ASP A 119 3.60 2.51 -14.15
N LYS A 120 4.41 3.35 -13.49
CA LYS A 120 4.19 4.80 -13.32
C LYS A 120 2.81 5.10 -12.75
N THR A 121 2.37 4.29 -11.79
CA THR A 121 1.06 4.39 -11.12
C THR A 121 1.20 4.34 -9.60
N LEU A 122 0.22 4.92 -8.92
CA LEU A 122 0.06 4.71 -7.49
C LEU A 122 -0.71 3.42 -7.23
N LYS A 123 -0.29 2.68 -6.22
CA LYS A 123 -0.96 1.48 -5.72
C LYS A 123 -1.24 1.66 -4.24
N VAL A 124 -2.46 1.41 -3.81
CA VAL A 124 -2.84 1.41 -2.39
C VAL A 124 -3.07 -0.02 -1.92
N LEU A 125 -2.62 -0.33 -0.71
CA LEU A 125 -2.84 -1.65 -0.13
C LEU A 125 -4.32 -1.92 0.10
N ARG A 126 -4.73 -3.17 -0.17
CA ARG A 126 -6.02 -3.68 0.27
C ARG A 126 -6.03 -3.86 1.79
N SER A 127 -7.20 -3.87 2.40
CA SER A 127 -7.37 -4.01 3.85
C SER A 127 -6.57 -5.17 4.45
N TYR A 128 -6.68 -6.38 3.88
CA TYR A 128 -5.95 -7.55 4.37
C TYR A 128 -4.42 -7.42 4.22
N GLN A 129 -3.93 -6.74 3.19
CA GLN A 129 -2.50 -6.45 3.02
C GLN A 129 -2.02 -5.46 4.08
N TYR A 130 -2.82 -4.43 4.35
CA TYR A 130 -2.56 -3.49 5.44
C TYR A 130 -2.47 -4.22 6.79
N PHE A 131 -3.47 -5.06 7.13
CA PHE A 131 -3.45 -5.81 8.39
C PHE A 131 -2.26 -6.76 8.48
N ALA A 132 -1.90 -7.44 7.38
CA ALA A 132 -0.73 -8.31 7.35
C ALA A 132 0.57 -7.54 7.57
N ALA A 133 0.80 -6.47 6.82
CA ALA A 133 2.03 -5.67 6.91
C ALA A 133 2.15 -4.98 8.28
N SER A 134 1.07 -4.40 8.79
CA SER A 134 1.01 -3.79 10.12
C SER A 134 1.29 -4.81 11.22
N LYS A 135 0.71 -6.02 11.12
CA LYS A 135 0.93 -7.07 12.12
C LYS A 135 2.36 -7.60 12.12
N ILE A 136 2.98 -7.74 10.96
CA ILE A 136 4.39 -8.14 10.84
C ILE A 136 5.28 -7.09 11.48
N SER A 137 5.11 -5.82 11.13
CA SER A 137 5.86 -4.70 11.71
C SER A 137 5.68 -4.62 13.23
N ASP A 138 4.44 -4.71 13.72
CA ASP A 138 4.11 -4.70 15.15
C ASP A 138 4.80 -5.82 15.95
N ILE A 139 4.80 -7.03 15.40
CA ILE A 139 5.46 -8.18 16.05
C ILE A 139 6.96 -7.95 16.08
N THR A 140 7.58 -7.48 15.02
CA THR A 140 9.00 -7.19 14.94
C THR A 140 9.39 -6.14 15.98
N HIS A 141 8.64 -5.04 16.06
CA HIS A 141 8.87 -3.96 17.00
C HIS A 141 8.71 -4.37 18.49
N LYS A 142 7.70 -5.20 18.79
CA LYS A 142 7.37 -5.61 20.17
C LYS A 142 8.16 -6.82 20.66
N THR A 143 8.91 -7.50 19.79
CA THR A 143 9.67 -8.69 20.16
C THR A 143 10.93 -8.29 20.92
N ASN A 144 11.16 -8.90 22.08
CA ASN A 144 12.45 -8.81 22.78
C ASN A 144 13.43 -9.81 22.16
N TRP A 145 14.34 -9.31 21.31
CA TRP A 145 15.30 -10.11 20.57
C TRP A 145 16.45 -10.67 21.42
N ASP A 146 16.62 -10.21 22.66
CA ASP A 146 17.62 -10.71 23.60
C ASP A 146 17.21 -12.05 24.24
N THR A 147 15.95 -12.43 24.12
CA THR A 147 15.44 -13.71 24.60
C THR A 147 15.34 -14.70 23.45
N HIS A 148 15.73 -15.96 23.65
CA HIS A 148 15.62 -17.01 22.63
C HIS A 148 14.18 -17.53 22.40
N GLN A 149 13.16 -16.79 22.81
CA GLN A 149 11.75 -17.18 22.70
C GLN A 149 11.03 -16.57 21.49
N HIS A 150 11.78 -16.19 20.46
CA HIS A 150 11.18 -15.61 19.25
C HIS A 150 10.43 -16.67 18.48
N ARG A 151 9.18 -16.40 18.30
CA ARG A 151 8.35 -17.17 17.39
C ARG A 151 7.96 -16.23 16.27
N GLY A 152 8.40 -16.56 15.06
CA GLY A 152 7.90 -15.91 13.85
C GLY A 152 6.39 -16.08 13.71
N GLY A 153 5.88 -15.75 12.55
CA GLY A 153 4.48 -15.92 12.20
C GLY A 153 4.36 -16.39 10.76
N TYR A 154 3.13 -16.53 10.33
CA TYR A 154 2.81 -16.78 8.94
C TYR A 154 1.62 -15.95 8.51
N VAL A 155 1.57 -15.62 7.23
CA VAL A 155 0.44 -14.95 6.60
C VAL A 155 -0.06 -15.84 5.47
N TRP A 156 -1.33 -16.21 5.54
CA TRP A 156 -1.94 -17.04 4.52
C TRP A 156 -2.47 -16.18 3.38
N HIS A 157 -1.77 -16.20 2.27
CA HIS A 157 -2.17 -15.51 1.05
C HIS A 157 -2.52 -16.52 -0.06
N THR A 158 -3.61 -16.27 -0.76
CA THR A 158 -3.95 -17.01 -1.99
C THR A 158 -3.09 -16.55 -3.17
N THR A 159 -3.07 -17.34 -4.25
CA THR A 159 -2.39 -16.93 -5.49
C THR A 159 -3.06 -15.67 -6.05
N GLY A 160 -2.26 -14.71 -6.52
CA GLY A 160 -2.76 -13.45 -7.08
C GLY A 160 -3.25 -12.41 -6.06
N SER A 161 -3.15 -12.68 -4.74
CA SER A 161 -3.58 -11.74 -3.70
C SER A 161 -2.56 -10.64 -3.37
N GLY A 162 -1.47 -10.51 -4.15
CA GLY A 162 -0.47 -9.47 -3.96
C GLY A 162 0.53 -9.76 -2.83
N LYS A 163 0.96 -11.01 -2.69
CA LYS A 163 2.01 -11.42 -1.73
C LYS A 163 3.26 -10.56 -1.82
N THR A 164 3.73 -10.29 -3.03
CA THR A 164 4.94 -9.49 -3.30
C THR A 164 4.81 -8.08 -2.75
N MET A 165 3.67 -7.42 -2.98
CA MET A 165 3.42 -6.07 -2.45
C MET A 165 3.34 -6.06 -0.93
N THR A 166 2.69 -7.07 -0.32
CA THR A 166 2.59 -7.19 1.14
C THR A 166 3.96 -7.43 1.78
N SER A 167 4.77 -8.34 1.21
CA SER A 167 6.10 -8.65 1.72
C SER A 167 7.07 -7.48 1.53
N PHE A 168 7.04 -6.82 0.38
CA PHE A 168 7.82 -5.61 0.15
C PHE A 168 7.50 -4.53 1.18
N LYS A 169 6.22 -4.20 1.35
CA LYS A 169 5.81 -3.15 2.29
C LYS A 169 6.15 -3.49 3.74
N SER A 170 6.02 -4.77 4.13
CA SER A 170 6.46 -5.22 5.47
C SER A 170 7.97 -5.04 5.65
N ALA A 171 8.76 -5.43 4.65
CA ALA A 171 10.21 -5.31 4.68
C ALA A 171 10.65 -3.84 4.75
N GLN A 172 10.02 -2.98 3.94
CA GLN A 172 10.28 -1.54 3.92
C GLN A 172 9.97 -0.89 5.29
N LEU A 173 8.82 -1.21 5.89
CA LEU A 173 8.44 -0.68 7.19
C LEU A 173 9.44 -1.07 8.28
N ILE A 174 9.89 -2.34 8.31
CA ILE A 174 10.88 -2.82 9.27
C ILE A 174 12.24 -2.16 9.05
N ALA A 175 12.69 -2.08 7.79
CA ALA A 175 13.96 -1.45 7.47
C ALA A 175 13.99 0.04 7.86
N ASN A 176 12.86 0.75 7.67
CA ASN A 176 12.75 2.18 7.95
C ASN A 176 12.48 2.51 9.43
N SER A 177 11.89 1.57 10.20
CA SER A 177 11.66 1.78 11.65
C SER A 177 12.94 1.67 12.47
N GLY A 178 13.98 1.02 11.94
CA GLY A 178 15.20 0.72 12.68
C GLY A 178 15.07 -0.48 13.63
N ASP A 179 13.99 -1.25 13.55
CA ASP A 179 13.77 -2.46 14.35
C ASP A 179 14.67 -3.63 13.91
N ALA A 180 15.25 -3.53 12.71
CA ALA A 180 16.22 -4.49 12.20
C ALA A 180 17.29 -3.79 11.36
N ASP A 181 18.54 -4.23 11.47
CA ASP A 181 19.65 -3.73 10.66
C ASP A 181 19.57 -4.25 9.23
N LYS A 182 19.05 -5.45 9.05
CA LYS A 182 18.91 -6.15 7.77
C LYS A 182 17.55 -6.84 7.67
N VAL A 183 16.93 -6.74 6.51
CA VAL A 183 15.73 -7.48 6.16
C VAL A 183 16.05 -8.36 4.96
N VAL A 184 15.86 -9.68 5.11
CA VAL A 184 16.14 -10.65 4.05
C VAL A 184 14.82 -11.26 3.57
N PHE A 185 14.54 -11.10 2.28
CA PHE A 185 13.45 -11.77 1.61
C PHE A 185 13.97 -13.02 0.89
N LEU A 186 13.69 -14.18 1.48
CA LEU A 186 14.13 -15.47 0.98
C LEU A 186 13.04 -16.09 0.09
N LEU A 187 13.41 -16.52 -1.11
CA LEU A 187 12.54 -17.17 -2.08
C LEU A 187 13.02 -18.61 -2.37
N ASP A 188 12.10 -19.52 -2.53
CA ASP A 188 12.38 -20.94 -2.78
C ASP A 188 12.63 -21.29 -4.26
N ARG A 189 12.35 -20.35 -5.19
CA ARG A 189 12.45 -20.57 -6.64
C ARG A 189 13.15 -19.43 -7.34
N ILE A 190 14.13 -19.74 -8.16
CA ILE A 190 14.92 -18.76 -8.93
C ILE A 190 14.02 -17.89 -9.83
N GLU A 191 13.04 -18.48 -10.51
CA GLU A 191 12.12 -17.77 -11.40
C GLU A 191 11.25 -16.75 -10.64
N LEU A 192 10.78 -17.13 -9.46
CA LEU A 192 10.03 -16.22 -8.57
C LEU A 192 10.95 -15.14 -7.99
N SER A 193 12.22 -15.44 -7.79
CA SER A 193 13.22 -14.48 -7.34
C SER A 193 13.39 -13.33 -8.32
N VAL A 194 13.57 -13.64 -9.61
CA VAL A 194 13.73 -12.61 -10.65
C VAL A 194 12.50 -11.73 -10.77
N GLN A 195 11.31 -12.34 -10.81
CA GLN A 195 10.05 -11.58 -10.89
C GLN A 195 9.83 -10.71 -9.65
N SER A 196 10.03 -11.27 -8.45
CA SER A 196 9.84 -10.53 -7.20
C SER A 196 10.86 -9.41 -7.02
N LEU A 197 12.10 -9.63 -7.45
CA LEU A 197 13.14 -8.60 -7.45
C LEU A 197 12.77 -7.42 -8.35
N ASP A 198 12.27 -7.72 -9.54
CA ASP A 198 11.85 -6.71 -10.52
C ASP A 198 10.64 -5.90 -10.01
N GLU A 199 9.66 -6.58 -9.37
CA GLU A 199 8.55 -5.93 -8.71
C GLU A 199 9.02 -5.09 -7.50
N TYR A 200 9.91 -5.60 -6.66
CA TYR A 200 10.47 -4.87 -5.52
C TYR A 200 11.20 -3.61 -5.96
N ARG A 201 12.01 -3.69 -7.01
CA ARG A 201 12.69 -2.51 -7.58
C ARG A 201 11.70 -1.48 -8.11
N GLY A 202 10.62 -1.93 -8.75
CA GLY A 202 9.54 -1.05 -9.17
C GLY A 202 8.84 -0.35 -8.00
N PHE A 203 8.66 -1.04 -6.87
CA PHE A 203 8.02 -0.49 -5.68
C PHE A 203 8.94 0.41 -4.84
N ALA A 204 10.24 0.15 -4.86
CA ALA A 204 11.25 0.92 -4.14
C ALA A 204 11.53 2.28 -4.79
N GLY A 205 11.40 2.36 -6.12
CA GLY A 205 11.77 3.55 -6.86
C GLY A 205 13.28 3.83 -6.80
N GLU A 206 13.66 5.10 -6.86
CA GLU A 206 15.06 5.53 -6.78
C GLU A 206 15.57 5.67 -5.33
N ASP A 207 14.67 5.67 -4.35
CA ASP A 207 15.00 6.01 -2.95
C ASP A 207 15.46 4.81 -2.12
N GLU A 208 15.25 3.58 -2.57
CA GLU A 208 15.61 2.37 -1.83
C GLU A 208 16.44 1.40 -2.67
N ALA A 209 17.63 1.05 -2.19
CA ALA A 209 18.46 0.04 -2.82
C ALA A 209 17.96 -1.37 -2.47
N ILE A 210 17.53 -2.12 -3.48
CA ILE A 210 17.17 -3.53 -3.38
C ILE A 210 18.36 -4.36 -3.85
N GLN A 211 18.96 -5.13 -2.93
CA GLN A 211 20.11 -5.94 -3.19
C GLN A 211 19.72 -7.36 -3.61
N ASP A 212 20.26 -7.81 -4.73
CA ASP A 212 20.13 -9.18 -5.21
C ASP A 212 21.36 -10.00 -4.83
N THR A 213 21.15 -11.23 -4.38
CA THR A 213 22.25 -12.13 -4.05
C THR A 213 22.10 -13.47 -4.77
N GLN A 214 22.99 -13.71 -5.71
CA GLN A 214 22.98 -14.91 -6.54
C GLN A 214 23.77 -16.09 -5.93
N ASN A 215 24.53 -15.83 -4.87
CA ASN A 215 25.30 -16.87 -4.19
C ASN A 215 25.54 -16.52 -2.71
N THR A 216 25.89 -17.54 -1.93
CA THR A 216 26.12 -17.45 -0.47
C THR A 216 27.26 -16.48 -0.10
N ALA A 217 28.30 -16.35 -0.92
CA ALA A 217 29.42 -15.46 -0.61
C ALA A 217 28.98 -13.98 -0.69
N ILE A 218 28.22 -13.62 -1.71
CA ILE A 218 27.64 -12.29 -1.87
C ILE A 218 26.64 -12.01 -0.70
N LEU A 219 25.76 -12.95 -0.39
CA LEU A 219 24.84 -12.81 0.73
C LEU A 219 25.57 -12.55 2.05
N LEU A 220 26.61 -13.34 2.36
CA LEU A 220 27.42 -13.15 3.56
C LEU A 220 28.12 -11.79 3.60
N SER A 221 28.62 -11.32 2.45
CA SER A 221 29.22 -9.99 2.34
C SER A 221 28.21 -8.89 2.68
N LYS A 222 26.99 -8.97 2.11
CA LYS A 222 25.93 -7.99 2.35
C LYS A 222 25.38 -8.04 3.79
N LEU A 223 25.26 -9.22 4.36
CA LEU A 223 24.85 -9.37 5.77
C LEU A 223 25.86 -8.75 6.76
N LYS A 224 27.16 -8.73 6.40
CA LYS A 224 28.23 -8.11 7.20
C LYS A 224 28.45 -6.62 6.91
N SER A 225 27.91 -6.13 5.81
CA SER A 225 28.04 -4.73 5.40
C SER A 225 27.32 -3.81 6.38
N THR A 226 27.90 -2.65 6.66
CA THR A 226 27.30 -1.55 7.41
C THR A 226 26.69 -0.48 6.52
N ASP A 227 26.71 -0.72 5.19
CA ASP A 227 26.11 0.19 4.23
C ASP A 227 24.58 0.17 4.33
N ASN A 228 23.98 1.34 4.32
CA ASN A 228 22.53 1.49 4.33
C ASN A 228 21.87 0.92 3.07
N ASP A 229 22.57 0.92 1.94
CA ASP A 229 22.07 0.34 0.69
C ASP A 229 21.91 -1.18 0.76
N ASP A 230 22.54 -1.83 1.73
CA ASP A 230 22.44 -3.28 1.96
C ASP A 230 21.38 -3.66 3.01
N ARG A 231 20.41 -2.79 3.31
CA ARG A 231 19.37 -3.07 4.31
C ARG A 231 18.33 -4.08 3.84
N LEU A 232 17.92 -4.01 2.58
CA LEU A 232 16.91 -4.90 2.01
C LEU A 232 17.54 -5.84 0.98
N ILE A 233 17.55 -7.12 1.30
CA ILE A 233 18.23 -8.16 0.52
C ILE A 233 17.19 -9.17 0.02
N VAL A 234 17.22 -9.45 -1.27
CA VAL A 234 16.41 -10.51 -1.91
C VAL A 234 17.36 -11.67 -2.30
N THR A 235 17.00 -12.90 -1.94
CA THR A 235 17.84 -14.07 -2.20
C THR A 235 17.03 -15.35 -2.40
#